data_d7be578867ae7dcbc666c535d00c9299
#
_entry.id   d7be578867ae7dcbc666c535d00c9299
#
_cell.length_a   1.000
_cell.length_b   1.000
_cell.length_c   1.000
_cell.angle_alpha   90.00
_cell.angle_beta   90.00
_cell.angle_gamma   90.00
#
_symmetry.space_group_name_H-M   'P 1'
#
loop_
_entity.id
_entity.type
_entity.pdbx_description
1 polymer ?
#
loop_
_entity_poly.entity_id
_entity_poly.type
_entity_poly.pdbx_seq_one_letter_code
_entity_poly.pdbx_strand_id
1 'polypeptide(L)'
;YRSAMARFVDYWNGAGAWSRMPETLRAELSAKALLVAHHFAALLEPGPSPSTFEALGIPLLVLCGTDSPKSARAVSRVLAKSVFTAKHRTIGHAGHMAPVTHPDRVNPVILEALRTADQIDATPRSLVG
;
A
#
# COMPACT_ATOMS: atom_id res chain seq x y z
N TYR A 1 -15.90 -7.99 -19.21
CA TYR A 1 -14.99 -7.06 -18.50
C TYR A 1 -15.67 -6.34 -17.33
N ARG A 2 -16.92 -5.88 -17.50
CA ARG A 2 -17.65 -5.12 -16.47
C ARG A 2 -17.81 -5.90 -15.14
N SER A 3 -18.21 -7.17 -15.20
CA SER A 3 -18.36 -8.01 -14.00
C SER A 3 -17.04 -8.31 -13.29
N ALA A 4 -15.94 -8.41 -14.03
CA ALA A 4 -14.61 -8.59 -13.48
C ALA A 4 -14.17 -7.31 -12.72
N MET A 5 -14.39 -6.14 -13.34
CA MET A 5 -14.09 -4.85 -12.69
C MET A 5 -14.96 -4.61 -11.46
N ALA A 6 -16.23 -5.02 -11.49
CA ALA A 6 -17.10 -4.92 -10.32
C ALA A 6 -16.52 -5.70 -9.13
N ARG A 7 -16.13 -6.95 -9.34
CA ARG A 7 -15.50 -7.78 -8.29
C ARG A 7 -14.16 -7.19 -7.83
N PHE A 8 -13.37 -6.68 -8.76
CA PHE A 8 -12.10 -6.05 -8.45
C PHE A 8 -12.28 -4.81 -7.56
N VAL A 9 -13.17 -3.90 -7.95
CA VAL A 9 -13.46 -2.69 -7.18
C VAL A 9 -14.00 -3.01 -5.79
N ASP A 10 -14.97 -3.94 -5.72
CA ASP A 10 -15.56 -4.36 -4.43
C ASP A 10 -14.53 -5.04 -3.52
N TYR A 11 -13.62 -5.81 -4.09
CA TYR A 11 -12.54 -6.43 -3.30
C TYR A 11 -11.62 -5.40 -2.64
N TRP A 12 -11.22 -4.37 -3.38
CA TRP A 12 -10.26 -3.37 -2.89
C TRP A 12 -10.89 -2.24 -2.07
N ASN A 13 -12.17 -1.94 -2.31
CA ASN A 13 -12.86 -0.79 -1.71
C ASN A 13 -14.03 -1.17 -0.80
N GLY A 14 -14.28 -2.46 -0.62
CA GLY A 14 -15.38 -3.00 0.17
C GLY A 14 -16.63 -3.30 -0.66
N ALA A 15 -17.44 -4.22 -0.16
CA ALA A 15 -18.65 -4.69 -0.83
C ALA A 15 -19.58 -3.55 -1.23
N GLY A 16 -20.09 -3.60 -2.46
CA GLY A 16 -20.98 -2.60 -3.03
C GLY A 16 -20.32 -1.28 -3.45
N ALA A 17 -18.99 -1.16 -3.37
CA ALA A 17 -18.28 0.03 -3.83
C ALA A 17 -18.55 0.30 -5.32
N TRP A 18 -18.55 -0.75 -6.14
CA TRP A 18 -18.87 -0.65 -7.55
C TRP A 18 -20.27 -0.09 -7.82
N SER A 19 -21.28 -0.55 -7.12
CA SER A 19 -22.67 -0.12 -7.32
C SER A 19 -22.91 1.34 -6.92
N ARG A 20 -22.10 1.86 -6.01
CA ARG A 20 -22.16 3.28 -5.57
C ARG A 20 -21.44 4.24 -6.53
N MET A 21 -20.64 3.74 -7.46
CA MET A 21 -19.94 4.58 -8.43
C MET A 21 -20.89 5.09 -9.52
N PRO A 22 -20.68 6.33 -10.03
CA PRO A 22 -21.34 6.83 -11.22
C PRO A 22 -21.15 5.90 -12.43
N GLU A 23 -22.17 5.81 -13.31
CA GLU A 23 -22.10 4.94 -14.49
C GLU A 23 -20.93 5.29 -15.41
N THR A 24 -20.64 6.58 -15.58
CA THR A 24 -19.50 7.06 -16.38
C THR A 24 -18.19 6.48 -15.89
N LEU A 25 -17.94 6.51 -14.57
CA LEU A 25 -16.74 5.95 -13.97
C LEU A 25 -16.69 4.42 -14.11
N ARG A 26 -17.83 3.74 -13.95
CA ARG A 26 -17.91 2.29 -14.18
C ARG A 26 -17.57 1.90 -15.62
N ALA A 27 -18.03 2.69 -16.59
CA ALA A 27 -17.70 2.49 -18.01
C ALA A 27 -16.21 2.69 -18.27
N GLU A 28 -15.61 3.76 -17.76
CA GLU A 28 -14.17 4.04 -17.89
C GLU A 28 -13.31 2.94 -17.28
N LEU A 29 -13.64 2.49 -16.07
CA LEU A 29 -12.91 1.41 -15.40
C LEU A 29 -13.07 0.09 -16.17
N SER A 30 -14.27 -0.20 -16.70
CA SER A 30 -14.51 -1.41 -17.50
C SER A 30 -13.67 -1.43 -18.76
N ALA A 31 -13.46 -0.29 -19.41
CA ALA A 31 -12.60 -0.16 -20.58
C ALA A 31 -11.13 -0.46 -20.26
N LYS A 32 -10.70 -0.22 -19.02
CA LYS A 32 -9.33 -0.49 -18.54
C LYS A 32 -9.12 -1.90 -18.00
N ALA A 33 -10.11 -2.79 -18.05
CA ALA A 33 -10.05 -4.11 -17.42
C ALA A 33 -8.86 -4.97 -17.89
N LEU A 34 -8.52 -4.94 -19.17
CA LEU A 34 -7.35 -5.66 -19.71
C LEU A 34 -6.04 -5.10 -19.17
N LEU A 35 -5.91 -3.79 -19.11
CA LEU A 35 -4.74 -3.13 -18.53
C LEU A 35 -4.54 -3.52 -17.06
N VAL A 36 -5.61 -3.50 -16.28
CA VAL A 36 -5.59 -3.95 -14.88
C VAL A 36 -5.18 -5.42 -14.78
N ALA A 37 -5.70 -6.28 -15.66
CA ALA A 37 -5.33 -7.70 -15.67
C ALA A 37 -3.84 -7.90 -15.96
N HIS A 38 -3.26 -7.16 -16.91
CA HIS A 38 -1.82 -7.21 -17.20
C HIS A 38 -0.97 -6.73 -16.02
N HIS A 39 -1.37 -5.65 -15.36
CA HIS A 39 -0.66 -5.17 -14.16
C HIS A 39 -0.70 -6.22 -13.04
N PHE A 40 -1.83 -6.89 -12.85
CA PHE A 40 -1.94 -7.96 -11.84
C PHE A 40 -1.13 -9.20 -12.22
N ALA A 41 -1.08 -9.57 -13.48
CA ALA A 41 -0.22 -10.67 -13.94
C ALA A 41 1.25 -10.39 -13.59
N ALA A 42 1.74 -9.18 -13.84
CA ALA A 42 3.09 -8.76 -13.48
C ALA A 42 3.34 -8.76 -11.95
N LEU A 43 2.32 -8.39 -11.14
CA LEU A 43 2.42 -8.43 -9.68
C LEU A 43 2.42 -9.86 -9.10
N LEU A 44 1.89 -10.84 -9.83
CA LEU A 44 1.85 -12.24 -9.42
C LEU A 44 3.11 -13.01 -9.83
N GLU A 45 3.97 -12.43 -10.66
CA GLU A 45 5.29 -12.99 -10.95
C GLU A 45 6.18 -12.95 -9.70
N PRO A 46 7.20 -13.83 -9.59
CA PRO A 46 8.12 -13.80 -8.47
C PRO A 46 8.75 -12.42 -8.32
N GLY A 47 8.28 -11.68 -7.33
CA GLY A 47 8.78 -10.35 -7.01
C GLY A 47 10.02 -10.40 -6.11
N PRO A 48 10.56 -9.23 -5.73
CA PRO A 48 11.69 -9.15 -4.83
C PRO A 48 11.37 -9.80 -3.48
N SER A 49 12.30 -10.56 -2.95
CA SER A 49 12.18 -11.15 -1.62
C SER A 49 12.25 -10.08 -0.52
N PRO A 50 11.75 -10.34 0.70
CA PRO A 50 11.92 -9.41 1.82
C PRO A 50 13.38 -9.00 2.07
N SER A 51 14.33 -9.89 1.85
CA SER A 51 15.78 -9.61 1.96
C SER A 51 16.27 -8.56 0.97
N THR A 52 15.62 -8.42 -0.19
CA THR A 52 15.93 -7.36 -1.16
C THR A 52 15.60 -5.99 -0.57
N PHE A 53 14.49 -5.86 0.17
CA PHE A 53 14.14 -4.61 0.84
C PHE A 53 15.06 -4.31 2.02
N GLU A 54 15.51 -5.33 2.74
CA GLU A 54 16.47 -5.18 3.83
C GLU A 54 17.84 -4.69 3.33
N ALA A 55 18.27 -5.19 2.17
CA ALA A 55 19.52 -4.80 1.54
C ALA A 55 19.58 -3.31 1.12
N LEU A 56 18.43 -2.61 1.04
CA LEU A 56 18.41 -1.18 0.76
C LEU A 56 19.01 -0.35 1.89
N GLY A 57 19.03 -0.86 3.13
CA GLY A 57 19.62 -0.17 4.29
C GLY A 57 18.92 1.14 4.69
N ILE A 58 17.72 1.39 4.18
CA ILE A 58 16.93 2.60 4.46
C ILE A 58 15.78 2.31 5.42
N PRO A 59 15.30 3.30 6.20
CA PRO A 59 14.10 3.16 7.00
C PRO A 59 12.88 2.82 6.11
N LEU A 60 12.10 1.82 6.51
CA LEU A 60 10.89 1.39 5.80
C LEU A 60 9.65 1.68 6.65
N LEU A 61 8.71 2.46 6.13
CA LEU A 61 7.38 2.62 6.73
C LEU A 61 6.37 1.78 5.95
N VAL A 62 5.74 0.82 6.61
CA VAL A 62 4.67 -0.01 6.06
C VAL A 62 3.33 0.45 6.63
N LEU A 63 2.47 1.00 5.78
CA LEU A 63 1.12 1.45 6.17
C LEU A 63 0.06 0.48 5.67
N CYS A 64 -0.94 0.21 6.51
CA CYS A 64 -2.08 -0.61 6.14
C CYS A 64 -3.35 -0.14 6.83
N GLY A 65 -4.44 0.02 6.08
CA GLY A 65 -5.75 0.28 6.66
C GLY A 65 -6.33 -0.97 7.33
N THR A 66 -7.05 -0.81 8.46
CA THR A 66 -7.68 -1.95 9.17
C THR A 66 -8.71 -2.68 8.32
N ASP A 67 -9.37 -1.97 7.41
CA ASP A 67 -10.42 -2.48 6.53
C ASP A 67 -9.90 -2.86 5.14
N SER A 68 -8.57 -2.86 4.97
CA SER A 68 -7.92 -3.36 3.74
C SER A 68 -8.18 -4.85 3.52
N PRO A 69 -8.17 -5.35 2.27
CA PRO A 69 -8.30 -6.76 1.98
C PRO A 69 -7.31 -7.62 2.76
N LYS A 70 -7.70 -8.87 3.03
CA LYS A 70 -6.85 -9.82 3.78
C LYS A 70 -5.47 -10.00 3.14
N SER A 71 -5.39 -10.01 1.81
CA SER A 71 -4.12 -10.10 1.07
C SER A 71 -3.18 -8.92 1.37
N ALA A 72 -3.67 -7.69 1.26
CA ALA A 72 -2.88 -6.50 1.55
C ALA A 72 -2.39 -6.48 3.01
N ARG A 73 -3.27 -6.84 3.96
CA ARG A 73 -2.91 -6.97 5.38
C ARG A 73 -1.89 -8.08 5.64
N ALA A 74 -1.93 -9.17 4.88
CA ALA A 74 -0.96 -10.26 4.98
C ALA A 74 0.42 -9.80 4.47
N VAL A 75 0.47 -9.19 3.29
CA VAL A 75 1.71 -8.65 2.72
C VAL A 75 2.35 -7.61 3.63
N SER A 76 1.57 -6.65 4.15
CA SER A 76 2.10 -5.63 5.06
C SER A 76 2.71 -6.23 6.33
N ARG A 77 2.10 -7.28 6.88
CA ARG A 77 2.64 -8.01 8.05
C ARG A 77 3.92 -8.79 7.72
N VAL A 78 3.98 -9.42 6.54
CA VAL A 78 5.18 -10.14 6.10
C VAL A 78 6.35 -9.16 5.98
N LEU A 79 6.18 -8.04 5.27
CA LEU A 79 7.21 -7.01 5.14
C LEU A 79 7.67 -6.49 6.50
N ALA A 80 6.72 -6.14 7.37
CA ALA A 80 7.03 -5.61 8.70
C ALA A 80 7.77 -6.59 9.61
N LYS A 81 7.62 -7.89 9.39
CA LYS A 81 8.32 -8.93 10.17
C LYS A 81 9.67 -9.33 9.58
N SER A 82 9.80 -9.24 8.27
CA SER A 82 10.96 -9.74 7.53
C SER A 82 12.03 -8.68 7.26
N VAL A 83 11.68 -7.39 7.40
CA VAL A 83 12.63 -6.28 7.19
C VAL A 83 12.90 -5.60 8.53
N PHE A 84 14.14 -5.66 9.00
CA PHE A 84 14.54 -5.15 10.33
C PHE A 84 14.25 -3.66 10.52
N THR A 85 14.44 -2.86 9.47
CA THR A 85 14.20 -1.40 9.50
C THR A 85 12.73 -1.02 9.37
N ALA A 86 11.82 -2.00 9.16
CA ALA A 86 10.42 -1.73 8.93
C ALA A 86 9.66 -1.32 10.18
N LYS A 87 8.97 -0.19 10.10
CA LYS A 87 7.96 0.25 11.07
C LYS A 87 6.58 0.02 10.48
N HIS A 88 5.73 -0.75 11.17
CA HIS A 88 4.35 -0.99 10.75
C HIS A 88 3.38 -0.06 11.48
N ARG A 89 2.52 0.61 10.73
CA ARG A 89 1.43 1.43 11.24
C ARG A 89 0.11 1.05 10.60
N THR A 90 -0.94 0.95 11.38
CA THR A 90 -2.31 0.73 10.90
C THR A 90 -3.12 2.00 10.98
N ILE A 91 -3.89 2.27 9.93
CA ILE A 91 -4.85 3.37 9.87
C ILE A 91 -6.23 2.79 10.20
N GLY A 92 -6.78 3.19 11.34
CA GLY A 92 -8.09 2.69 11.81
C GLY A 92 -9.23 3.09 10.88
N HIS A 93 -10.20 2.20 10.70
CA HIS A 93 -11.40 2.44 9.88
C HIS A 93 -11.09 2.98 8.47
N ALA A 94 -10.05 2.44 7.84
CA ALA A 94 -9.62 2.83 6.51
C ALA A 94 -9.29 1.60 5.67
N GLY A 95 -9.71 1.63 4.40
CA GLY A 95 -9.46 0.58 3.42
C GLY A 95 -8.11 0.72 2.72
N HIS A 96 -7.93 -0.04 1.65
CA HIS A 96 -6.70 -0.03 0.86
C HIS A 96 -6.41 1.35 0.22
N MET A 97 -7.46 2.08 -0.13
CA MET A 97 -7.38 3.41 -0.73
C MET A 97 -7.25 4.53 0.31
N ALA A 98 -6.83 4.24 1.53
CA ALA A 98 -6.68 5.21 2.62
C ALA A 98 -5.92 6.50 2.23
N PRO A 99 -4.84 6.46 1.45
CA PRO A 99 -4.15 7.68 1.02
C PRO A 99 -5.03 8.67 0.27
N VAL A 100 -6.07 8.17 -0.42
CA VAL A 100 -7.03 8.98 -1.18
C VAL A 100 -8.28 9.31 -0.38
N THR A 101 -8.78 8.33 0.39
CA THR A 101 -10.06 8.45 1.11
C THR A 101 -9.95 9.04 2.51
N HIS A 102 -8.76 8.96 3.12
CA HIS A 102 -8.47 9.42 4.48
C HIS A 102 -7.09 10.10 4.55
N PRO A 103 -6.79 11.09 3.67
CA PRO A 103 -5.47 11.74 3.63
C PRO A 103 -5.15 12.47 4.95
N ASP A 104 -6.16 12.95 5.65
CA ASP A 104 -6.08 13.54 6.97
C ASP A 104 -5.48 12.62 8.04
N ARG A 105 -5.66 11.32 7.90
CA ARG A 105 -5.12 10.29 8.81
C ARG A 105 -3.79 9.72 8.32
N VAL A 106 -3.59 9.63 7.01
CA VAL A 106 -2.40 9.03 6.40
C VAL A 106 -1.23 10.01 6.36
N ASN A 107 -1.48 11.25 5.91
CA ASN A 107 -0.41 12.23 5.72
C ASN A 107 0.38 12.56 6.99
N PRO A 108 -0.24 12.73 8.18
CA PRO A 108 0.54 12.97 9.41
C PRO A 108 1.52 11.83 9.72
N VAL A 109 1.12 10.58 9.48
CA VAL A 109 1.97 9.40 9.73
C VAL A 109 3.16 9.36 8.77
N ILE A 110 2.94 9.71 7.50
CA ILE A 110 4.01 9.80 6.49
C ILE A 110 4.97 10.95 6.86
N LEU A 111 4.44 12.12 7.20
CA LEU A 111 5.26 13.29 7.56
C LEU A 111 6.11 13.02 8.81
N GLU A 112 5.56 12.33 9.81
CA GLU A 112 6.32 11.91 10.99
C GLU A 112 7.49 11.00 10.60
N ALA A 113 7.24 10.01 9.73
CA ALA A 113 8.28 9.09 9.29
C ALA A 113 9.38 9.79 8.49
N LEU A 114 9.03 10.71 7.60
CA LEU A 114 9.98 11.50 6.83
C LEU A 114 10.86 12.36 7.74
N ARG A 115 10.28 13.09 8.69
CA ARG A 115 11.05 13.89 9.67
C ARG A 115 11.99 13.03 10.50
N THR A 116 11.57 11.82 10.87
CA THR A 116 12.44 10.89 11.61
C THR A 116 13.60 10.40 10.75
N ALA A 117 13.36 10.13 9.46
CA ALA A 117 14.41 9.73 8.53
C ALA A 117 15.46 10.84 8.32
N ASP A 118 15.01 12.08 8.12
CA ASP A 118 15.88 13.25 7.98
C ASP A 118 16.79 13.47 9.21
N GLN A 119 16.25 13.21 10.42
CA GLN A 119 17.03 13.30 11.66
C GLN A 119 18.11 12.23 11.77
N ILE A 120 17.86 11.02 11.24
CA ILE A 120 18.85 9.93 11.22
C ILE A 120 20.01 10.29 10.27
N ASP A 121 19.71 10.84 9.12
CA ASP A 121 20.75 11.25 8.14
C ASP A 121 21.54 12.48 8.62
N ALA A 122 20.92 13.39 9.39
CA ALA A 122 21.57 14.57 9.94
C ALA A 122 22.53 14.27 11.11
N THR A 123 22.50 13.06 11.68
CA THR A 123 23.41 12.67 12.75
C THR A 123 24.78 12.33 12.13
N PRO A 124 25.89 13.06 12.47
CA PRO A 124 27.21 12.76 11.94
C PRO A 124 27.54 11.30 12.26
N ARG A 125 27.82 10.50 11.25
CA ARG A 125 28.46 9.19 11.44
C ARG A 125 29.80 9.47 12.08
N SER A 126 29.92 9.24 13.38
CA SER A 126 31.22 9.25 14.07
C SER A 126 32.10 8.27 13.31
N LEU A 127 33.12 8.81 12.63
CA LEU A 127 34.20 8.03 12.09
C LEU A 127 34.91 7.40 13.30
N VAL A 128 34.51 6.17 13.65
CA VAL A 128 35.30 5.36 14.55
C VAL A 128 36.51 4.94 13.74
N GLY A 129 37.63 5.58 14.05
CA GLY A 129 38.96 5.25 13.55
C GLY A 129 39.44 3.88 14.05
#